data_2dbc6ecbfaddcdcc078c0dc4ccfea159
#
_entry.id   2dbc6ecbfaddcdcc078c0dc4ccfea159
#
_cell.length_a   1.000
_cell.length_b   1.000
_cell.length_c   1.000
_cell.angle_alpha   90.00
_cell.angle_beta   90.00
_cell.angle_gamma   90.00
#
_symmetry.space_group_name_H-M   'P 1'
#
loop_
_entity.id
_entity.type
_entity.pdbx_description
1 polymer ?
#
loop_
_entity_poly.entity_id
_entity_poly.type
_entity_poly.pdbx_seq_one_letter_code
_entity_poly.pdbx_strand_id
1 'polypeptide(L)'
;MNKICELPNSLKIEGSELTVSLFLDPKLDWFKGHFPEQSILPGVAQIDWACLYAAKIAAHNICKELPQIKFTLPLVPNETVSLKETVREVCDKSIVSFRFEVLRDGITLTASQGRICLC
;
A
#
# COMPACT_ATOMS: atom_id res chain seq x y z
N MET A 1 15.14 9.99 0.60
CA MET A 1 13.69 9.84 0.66
C MET A 1 13.21 8.87 -0.40
N ASN A 2 12.40 7.92 -0.03
CA ASN A 2 11.85 6.96 -0.98
C ASN A 2 10.80 7.63 -1.87
N LYS A 3 10.92 7.41 -3.15
CA LYS A 3 9.91 7.88 -4.09
C LYS A 3 8.76 6.90 -4.14
N ILE A 4 7.56 7.43 -4.27
CA ILE A 4 6.39 6.61 -4.59
C ILE A 4 6.29 6.61 -6.11
N CYS A 5 6.30 5.42 -6.69
CA CYS A 5 6.27 5.26 -8.14
C CYS A 5 4.83 5.14 -8.63
N GLU A 6 4.06 6.19 -8.43
CA GLU A 6 2.68 6.23 -8.88
C GLU A 6 2.62 6.34 -10.40
N LEU A 7 1.82 5.49 -11.03
CA LEU A 7 1.61 5.55 -12.46
C LEU A 7 0.71 6.74 -12.81
N PRO A 8 1.02 7.45 -13.93
CA PRO A 8 0.22 8.60 -14.33
C PRO A 8 -1.26 8.25 -14.49
N ASN A 9 -2.11 9.14 -13.98
CA ASN A 9 -3.57 9.04 -14.10
C ASN A 9 -4.18 7.79 -13.47
N SER A 10 -3.46 7.10 -12.59
CA SER A 10 -3.96 5.89 -11.95
C SER A 10 -4.68 6.16 -10.63
N LEU A 11 -4.42 7.30 -10.00
CA LEU A 11 -5.07 7.63 -8.74
C LEU A 11 -6.52 8.01 -8.95
N LYS A 12 -7.42 7.27 -8.33
CA LYS A 12 -8.88 7.50 -8.38
C LYS A 12 -9.42 7.56 -6.97
N ILE A 13 -10.14 8.62 -6.67
CA ILE A 13 -10.77 8.81 -5.38
C ILE A 13 -12.26 9.03 -5.60
N GLU A 14 -13.09 8.19 -4.97
CA GLU A 14 -14.54 8.31 -5.00
C GLU A 14 -15.07 8.21 -3.57
N GLY A 15 -15.44 9.37 -2.98
CA GLY A 15 -15.89 9.41 -1.60
C GLY A 15 -14.83 8.87 -0.64
N SER A 16 -15.13 7.77 0.02
CA SER A 16 -14.23 7.13 0.99
C SER A 16 -13.39 6.00 0.40
N GLU A 17 -13.35 5.89 -0.93
CA GLU A 17 -12.59 4.85 -1.60
C GLU A 17 -11.47 5.45 -2.45
N LEU A 18 -10.34 4.75 -2.48
CA LEU A 18 -9.15 5.16 -3.23
C LEU A 18 -8.57 3.95 -3.93
N THR A 19 -8.14 4.14 -5.18
CA THR A 19 -7.41 3.14 -5.95
C THR A 19 -6.26 3.82 -6.66
N VAL A 20 -5.09 3.20 -6.64
CA VAL A 20 -3.91 3.73 -7.33
C VAL A 20 -3.03 2.56 -7.79
N SER A 21 -2.31 2.76 -8.89
CA SER A 21 -1.34 1.79 -9.39
C SER A 21 0.08 2.31 -9.16
N LEU A 22 0.93 1.45 -8.65
CA LEU A 22 2.31 1.78 -8.29
C LEU A 22 3.25 0.82 -9.03
N PHE A 23 4.27 1.38 -9.68
CA PHE A 23 5.30 0.57 -10.30
C PHE A 23 6.45 0.38 -9.32
N LEU A 24 6.83 -0.88 -9.08
CA LEU A 24 7.91 -1.22 -8.17
C LEU A 24 9.25 -1.11 -8.89
N ASP A 25 9.78 0.11 -8.94
CA ASP A 25 11.04 0.40 -9.60
C ASP A 25 12.19 -0.28 -8.85
N PRO A 26 13.06 -1.04 -9.55
CA PRO A 26 14.22 -1.67 -8.90
C PRO A 26 15.16 -0.69 -8.20
N LYS A 27 15.10 0.59 -8.56
CA LYS A 27 15.94 1.63 -7.96
C LYS A 27 15.41 2.17 -6.64
N LEU A 28 14.21 1.73 -6.21
CA LEU A 28 13.67 2.14 -4.91
C LEU A 28 14.59 1.71 -3.79
N ASP A 29 14.79 2.59 -2.81
CA ASP A 29 15.65 2.30 -1.67
C ASP A 29 15.20 1.07 -0.89
N TRP A 30 13.89 0.78 -0.91
CA TRP A 30 13.33 -0.39 -0.24
C TRP A 30 13.91 -1.71 -0.74
N PHE A 31 14.44 -1.75 -1.97
CA PHE A 31 15.02 -2.96 -2.55
C PHE A 31 16.53 -3.07 -2.33
N LYS A 32 17.15 -2.09 -1.67
CA LYS A 32 18.60 -2.10 -1.47
C LYS A 32 18.97 -2.76 -0.15
N GLY A 33 20.02 -3.57 -0.18
CA GLY A 33 20.84 -3.90 0.97
C GLY A 33 20.56 -5.18 1.74
N HIS A 34 19.34 -5.70 1.83
CA HIS A 34 19.09 -6.82 2.74
C HIS A 34 19.01 -8.20 2.11
N PHE A 35 18.67 -8.28 0.83
CA PHE A 35 18.50 -9.56 0.15
C PHE A 35 19.14 -9.46 -1.23
N PRO A 36 20.48 -9.66 -1.33
CA PRO A 36 21.17 -9.44 -2.59
C PRO A 36 20.75 -10.40 -3.72
N GLU A 37 20.24 -11.57 -3.37
CA GLU A 37 19.82 -12.55 -4.38
C GLU A 37 18.35 -12.42 -4.75
N GLN A 38 17.53 -11.85 -3.87
CA GLN A 38 16.10 -11.70 -4.13
C GLN A 38 15.57 -10.49 -3.38
N SER A 39 15.33 -9.42 -4.12
CA SER A 39 14.77 -8.21 -3.55
C SER A 39 13.27 -8.36 -3.37
N ILE A 40 12.80 -8.01 -2.19
CA ILE A 40 11.38 -8.06 -1.83
C ILE A 40 11.00 -6.72 -1.24
N LEU A 41 9.82 -6.20 -1.61
CA LEU A 41 9.32 -4.98 -1.00
C LEU A 41 8.96 -5.25 0.47
N PRO A 42 9.61 -4.58 1.43
CA PRO A 42 9.32 -4.84 2.84
C PRO A 42 7.88 -4.51 3.21
N GLY A 43 7.36 -5.23 4.20
CA GLY A 43 6.03 -4.94 4.73
C GLY A 43 5.90 -3.52 5.26
N VAL A 44 6.96 -3.00 5.88
CA VAL A 44 7.03 -1.62 6.36
C VAL A 44 6.75 -0.61 5.24
N ALA A 45 7.27 -0.86 4.03
CA ALA A 45 7.03 0.02 2.88
C ALA A 45 5.57 0.00 2.47
N GLN A 46 4.94 -1.17 2.50
CA GLN A 46 3.53 -1.31 2.15
C GLN A 46 2.64 -0.56 3.15
N ILE A 47 2.96 -0.66 4.42
CA ILE A 47 2.24 0.06 5.48
C ILE A 47 2.41 1.57 5.27
N ASP A 48 3.63 2.01 5.00
CA ASP A 48 3.93 3.43 4.79
C ASP A 48 3.12 3.99 3.62
N TRP A 49 3.09 3.28 2.50
CA TRP A 49 2.32 3.70 1.34
C TRP A 49 0.82 3.70 1.62
N ALA A 50 0.32 2.67 2.33
CA ALA A 50 -1.09 2.63 2.69
C ALA A 50 -1.48 3.84 3.53
N CYS A 51 -0.65 4.23 4.50
CA CYS A 51 -0.90 5.41 5.33
C CYS A 51 -0.83 6.70 4.51
N LEU A 52 0.15 6.82 3.62
CA LEU A 52 0.30 8.01 2.78
C LEU A 52 -0.93 8.26 1.91
N TYR A 53 -1.43 7.21 1.26
CA TYR A 53 -2.60 7.34 0.40
C TYR A 53 -3.88 7.51 1.22
N ALA A 54 -4.01 6.83 2.35
CA ALA A 54 -5.17 6.97 3.21
C ALA A 54 -5.33 8.41 3.72
N ALA A 55 -4.22 9.11 3.96
CA ALA A 55 -4.26 10.50 4.40
C ALA A 55 -4.97 11.43 3.42
N LYS A 56 -5.11 11.02 2.16
CA LYS A 56 -5.82 11.81 1.15
C LYS A 56 -7.34 11.76 1.30
N ILE A 57 -7.86 10.74 1.98
CA ILE A 57 -9.32 10.52 2.09
C ILE A 57 -9.80 10.35 3.53
N ALA A 58 -8.89 10.17 4.49
CA ALA A 58 -9.24 9.99 5.89
C ALA A 58 -9.25 11.34 6.63
N ALA A 59 -10.13 11.45 7.62
CA ALA A 59 -10.19 12.64 8.47
C ALA A 59 -9.01 12.69 9.45
N HIS A 60 -8.40 11.55 9.76
CA HIS A 60 -7.29 11.42 10.68
C HIS A 60 -6.08 10.82 9.95
N ASN A 61 -4.87 11.13 10.41
CA ASN A 61 -3.67 10.71 9.69
C ASN A 61 -2.55 10.18 10.58
N ILE A 62 -2.81 9.95 11.87
CA ILE A 62 -1.78 9.45 12.77
C ILE A 62 -2.08 8.00 13.12
N CYS A 63 -1.17 7.09 12.78
CA CYS A 63 -1.30 5.69 13.13
C CYS A 63 -0.84 5.50 14.57
N LYS A 64 -1.76 5.20 15.48
CA LYS A 64 -1.45 5.00 16.90
C LYS A 64 -1.46 3.56 17.36
N GLU A 65 -2.05 2.68 16.58
CA GLU A 65 -2.13 1.26 16.90
C GLU A 65 -1.38 0.46 15.86
N LEU A 66 -0.85 -0.69 16.25
CA LEU A 66 -0.19 -1.59 15.30
C LEU A 66 -1.20 -2.05 14.26
N PRO A 67 -0.90 -1.92 12.97
CA PRO A 67 -1.80 -2.38 11.93
C PRO A 67 -1.97 -3.90 11.99
N GLN A 68 -3.16 -4.36 11.65
CA GLN A 68 -3.44 -5.78 11.47
C GLN A 68 -3.27 -6.08 10.00
N ILE A 69 -2.21 -6.80 9.65
CA ILE A 69 -1.84 -7.03 8.27
C ILE A 69 -1.52 -8.50 8.03
N LYS A 70 -2.05 -9.01 6.94
CA LYS A 70 -1.72 -10.34 6.46
C LYS A 70 -0.91 -10.20 5.17
N PHE A 71 0.33 -10.69 5.20
CA PHE A 71 1.18 -10.75 4.04
C PHE A 71 1.09 -12.14 3.42
N THR A 72 0.63 -12.22 2.19
CA THR A 72 0.39 -13.49 1.52
C THR A 72 1.43 -13.81 0.46
N LEU A 73 1.83 -12.79 -0.31
CA LEU A 73 2.78 -12.93 -1.40
C LEU A 73 3.85 -11.86 -1.32
N PRO A 74 5.12 -12.19 -1.59
CA PRO A 74 6.14 -11.17 -1.72
C PRO A 74 5.93 -10.35 -2.99
N LEU A 75 6.20 -9.05 -2.90
CA LEU A 75 6.21 -8.15 -4.05
C LEU A 75 7.65 -7.90 -4.44
N VAL A 76 7.94 -7.97 -5.72
CA VAL A 76 9.31 -7.92 -6.25
C VAL A 76 9.45 -6.77 -7.25
N PRO A 77 10.70 -6.36 -7.55
CA PRO A 77 10.93 -5.27 -8.49
C PRO A 77 10.33 -5.56 -9.87
N ASN A 78 10.01 -4.48 -10.58
CA ASN A 78 9.44 -4.50 -11.92
C ASN A 78 7.98 -4.94 -12.00
N GLU A 79 7.32 -5.14 -10.86
CA GLU A 79 5.89 -5.42 -10.85
C GLU A 79 5.10 -4.12 -10.72
N THR A 80 3.90 -4.12 -11.27
CA THR A 80 2.92 -3.05 -11.04
C THR A 80 1.88 -3.59 -10.07
N VAL A 81 1.67 -2.88 -8.98
CA VAL A 81 0.70 -3.28 -7.96
C VAL A 81 -0.41 -2.25 -7.88
N SER A 82 -1.60 -2.71 -7.51
CA SER A 82 -2.73 -1.83 -7.23
C SER A 82 -2.93 -1.76 -5.73
N LEU A 83 -3.07 -0.54 -5.21
CA LEU A 83 -3.47 -0.31 -3.84
C LEU A 83 -4.92 0.13 -3.84
N LYS A 84 -5.75 -0.59 -3.09
CA LYS A 84 -7.17 -0.27 -2.90
C LYS A 84 -7.41 0.02 -1.44
N GLU A 85 -8.03 1.16 -1.16
CA GLU A 85 -8.31 1.57 0.22
C GLU A 85 -9.75 2.01 0.37
N THR A 86 -10.33 1.69 1.53
CA THR A 86 -11.65 2.16 1.93
C THR A 86 -11.52 2.70 3.35
N VAL A 87 -12.07 3.89 3.58
CA VAL A 87 -12.00 4.53 4.89
C VAL A 87 -13.39 4.61 5.50
N ARG A 88 -13.49 4.25 6.79
CA ARG A 88 -14.70 4.43 7.57
C ARG A 88 -14.38 5.29 8.77
N GLU A 89 -15.09 6.42 8.90
CA GLU A 89 -14.92 7.30 10.06
C GLU A 89 -15.80 6.81 11.20
N VAL A 90 -15.20 6.53 12.35
CA VAL A 90 -15.91 6.02 13.52
C VAL A 90 -15.45 6.81 14.73
N CYS A 91 -16.31 7.65 15.29
CA CYS A 91 -15.98 8.52 16.42
C CYS A 91 -14.76 9.38 16.06
N ASP A 92 -13.67 9.28 16.82
CA ASP A 92 -12.47 10.07 16.61
C ASP A 92 -11.40 9.30 15.82
N LYS A 93 -11.80 8.32 15.03
CA LYS A 93 -10.86 7.44 14.32
C LYS A 93 -11.24 7.26 12.87
N SER A 94 -10.23 7.10 12.04
CA SER A 94 -10.40 6.66 10.65
C SER A 94 -9.92 5.23 10.54
N ILE A 95 -10.82 4.32 10.18
CA ILE A 95 -10.47 2.91 10.00
C ILE A 95 -10.26 2.67 8.52
N VAL A 96 -9.03 2.33 8.16
CA VAL A 96 -8.62 2.14 6.77
C VAL A 96 -8.48 0.65 6.50
N SER A 97 -9.26 0.16 5.54
CA SER A 97 -9.06 -1.19 5.02
C SER A 97 -8.29 -1.06 3.73
N PHE A 98 -7.21 -1.81 3.58
CA PHE A 98 -6.38 -1.72 2.39
C PHE A 98 -6.04 -3.10 1.84
N ARG A 99 -5.71 -3.12 0.53
CA ARG A 99 -5.29 -4.32 -0.16
C ARG A 99 -4.31 -3.94 -1.25
N PHE A 100 -3.17 -4.65 -1.29
CA PHE A 100 -2.25 -4.59 -2.41
C PHE A 100 -2.49 -5.81 -3.29
N GLU A 101 -2.71 -5.57 -4.57
CA GLU A 101 -2.96 -6.62 -5.54
C GLU A 101 -1.92 -6.56 -6.65
N VAL A 102 -1.52 -7.73 -7.15
CA VAL A 102 -0.56 -7.85 -8.23
C VAL A 102 -1.10 -8.81 -9.28
N LEU A 103 -0.84 -8.50 -10.55
CA LEU A 103 -1.23 -9.35 -11.67
C LEU A 103 -0.06 -10.26 -12.04
N ARG A 104 -0.25 -11.56 -11.97
CA ARG A 104 0.74 -12.56 -12.36
C ARG A 104 0.07 -13.63 -13.21
N ASP A 105 0.62 -13.90 -14.38
CA ASP A 105 0.10 -14.91 -15.30
C ASP A 105 -1.39 -14.73 -15.60
N GLY A 106 -1.80 -13.46 -15.75
CA GLY A 106 -3.20 -13.13 -16.06
C GLY A 106 -4.15 -13.22 -14.89
N ILE A 107 -3.64 -13.50 -13.68
CA ILE A 107 -4.46 -13.65 -12.48
C ILE A 107 -4.14 -12.55 -11.50
N THR A 108 -5.18 -11.90 -10.97
CA THR A 108 -5.02 -10.89 -9.92
C THR A 108 -4.94 -11.59 -8.57
N LEU A 109 -3.83 -11.36 -7.88
CA LEU A 109 -3.56 -11.98 -6.58
C LEU A 109 -3.44 -10.91 -5.51
N THR A 110 -3.94 -11.21 -4.31
CA THR A 110 -3.78 -10.34 -3.16
C THR A 110 -2.41 -10.60 -2.53
N ALA A 111 -1.54 -9.59 -2.55
CA ALA A 111 -0.22 -9.70 -1.96
C ALA A 111 -0.25 -9.42 -0.46
N SER A 112 -1.01 -8.43 -0.05
CA SER A 112 -1.23 -8.11 1.35
C SER A 112 -2.57 -7.44 1.53
N GLN A 113 -3.11 -7.52 2.73
CA GLN A 113 -4.33 -6.81 3.08
C GLN A 113 -4.35 -6.60 4.58
N GLY A 114 -5.06 -5.58 4.99
CA GLY A 114 -5.11 -5.30 6.40
C GLY A 114 -5.96 -4.10 6.75
N ARG A 115 -5.83 -3.72 7.99
CA ARG A 115 -6.59 -2.61 8.57
C ARG A 115 -5.66 -1.74 9.39
N ILE A 116 -5.79 -0.43 9.20
CA ILE A 116 -5.01 0.57 9.93
C ILE A 116 -6.01 1.49 10.62
N CYS A 117 -5.73 1.83 11.89
CA CYS A 117 -6.52 2.79 12.64
C CYS A 117 -5.75 4.09 12.72
N LEU A 118 -6.33 5.16 12.18
CA LEU A 118 -5.75 6.51 12.22
C LEU A 118 -6.53 7.37 13.22
N CYS A 119 -5.81 8.14 13.98
CA CYS A 119 -6.41 9.04 14.98
C CYS A 119 -6.02 10.49 14.77
#